data_75f6678901366c2554c1415bee717410
#
_entry.id   75f6678901366c2554c1415bee717410
#
_cell.length_a   1.000
_cell.length_b   1.000
_cell.length_c   1.000
_cell.angle_alpha   90.00
_cell.angle_beta   90.00
_cell.angle_gamma   90.00
#
_symmetry.space_group_name_H-M   'P 1'
#
loop_
_entity.id
_entity.type
_entity.pdbx_description
1 polymer ?
#
loop_
_entity_poly.entity_id
_entity_poly.type
_entity_poly.pdbx_seq_one_letter_code
_entity_poly.pdbx_strand_id
1 'polypeptide(L)'
;MPVMSSNGSGNHGITAILPIVAYNKKFPQTNEKLAKALAISHLVTAYVKNYTGRLSAVCGCGVAASTGATAAIAWLMSGDIKKVEGAIEHIVASLSGMICDGAKSGCAVKLASAASAAVQSAIIAKQGFHVPPKNGIVGDKVEQ
;
A
#
# COMPACT_ATOMS: atom_id res chain seq x y z
N MET A 1 -12.30 19.94 3.54
CA MET A 1 -10.83 19.82 3.45
C MET A 1 -10.48 19.24 2.08
N PRO A 2 -9.66 19.90 1.27
CA PRO A 2 -9.21 19.34 -0.02
C PRO A 2 -8.33 18.11 0.23
N VAL A 3 -8.53 17.06 -0.58
CA VAL A 3 -7.78 15.80 -0.52
C VAL A 3 -7.32 15.45 -1.92
N MET A 4 -6.04 15.16 -2.09
CA MET A 4 -5.51 14.65 -3.34
C MET A 4 -6.07 13.26 -3.60
N SER A 5 -6.66 13.04 -4.77
CA SER A 5 -7.17 11.73 -5.15
C SER A 5 -6.08 10.83 -5.73
N SER A 6 -6.27 9.53 -5.61
CA SER A 6 -5.53 8.50 -6.35
C SER A 6 -6.54 7.62 -7.08
N ASN A 7 -6.35 7.43 -8.37
CA ASN A 7 -7.24 6.60 -9.20
C ASN A 7 -8.73 6.94 -9.04
N GLY A 8 -9.04 8.24 -8.95
CA GLY A 8 -10.40 8.76 -8.89
C GLY A 8 -11.08 8.70 -7.52
N SER A 9 -10.35 8.40 -6.44
CA SER A 9 -10.88 8.35 -5.08
C SER A 9 -10.02 9.13 -4.09
N GLY A 10 -10.65 10.02 -3.29
CA GLY A 10 -9.99 10.74 -2.21
C GLY A 10 -9.49 9.80 -1.11
N ASN A 11 -10.25 8.78 -0.74
CA ASN A 11 -9.84 7.78 0.24
C ASN A 11 -8.63 6.97 -0.22
N HIS A 12 -8.53 6.64 -1.52
CA HIS A 12 -7.30 6.06 -2.06
C HIS A 12 -6.11 7.02 -1.91
N GLY A 13 -6.30 8.30 -2.20
CA GLY A 13 -5.25 9.31 -2.02
C GLY A 13 -4.78 9.44 -0.57
N ILE A 14 -5.71 9.42 0.38
CA ILE A 14 -5.38 9.43 1.81
C ILE A 14 -4.47 8.25 2.15
N THR A 15 -4.86 7.03 1.79
CA THR A 15 -4.08 5.83 2.11
C THR A 15 -2.76 5.76 1.33
N ALA A 16 -2.73 6.19 0.07
CA ALA A 16 -1.53 6.16 -0.76
C ALA A 16 -0.48 7.22 -0.37
N ILE A 17 -0.88 8.29 0.33
CA ILE A 17 -0.01 9.44 0.61
C ILE A 17 0.34 9.57 2.09
N LEU A 18 -0.67 9.60 2.98
CA LEU A 18 -0.44 9.97 4.37
C LEU A 18 0.52 9.05 5.14
N PRO A 19 0.52 7.73 4.97
CA PRO A 19 1.49 6.86 5.64
C PRO A 19 2.93 7.18 5.26
N ILE A 20 3.17 7.53 3.99
CA ILE A 20 4.50 7.91 3.47
C ILE A 20 4.93 9.26 4.06
N VAL A 21 4.01 10.23 4.10
CA VAL A 21 4.28 11.54 4.69
C VAL A 21 4.56 11.42 6.19
N ALA A 22 3.79 10.58 6.90
CA ALA A 22 4.01 10.30 8.31
C ALA A 22 5.37 9.64 8.56
N TYR A 23 5.75 8.68 7.72
CA TYR A 23 7.09 8.07 7.75
C TYR A 23 8.17 9.12 7.53
N ASN A 24 8.02 9.98 6.52
CA ASN A 24 8.98 11.04 6.21
C ASN A 24 9.14 12.06 7.34
N LYS A 25 8.06 12.37 8.08
CA LYS A 25 8.15 13.25 9.26
C LYS A 25 9.07 12.67 10.34
N LYS A 26 9.06 11.36 10.52
CA LYS A 26 9.88 10.68 11.54
C LYS A 26 11.30 10.38 11.03
N PHE A 27 11.42 10.08 9.74
CA PHE A 27 12.68 9.72 9.06
C PHE A 27 12.84 10.59 7.82
N PRO A 28 13.26 11.87 7.98
CA PRO A 28 13.30 12.83 6.88
C PRO A 28 14.13 12.35 5.69
N GLN A 29 13.58 12.48 4.51
CA GLN A 29 14.21 12.20 3.23
C GLN A 29 14.31 13.48 2.40
N THR A 30 15.14 13.47 1.36
CA THR A 30 15.17 14.56 0.39
C THR A 30 13.81 14.68 -0.34
N ASN A 31 13.46 15.88 -0.79
CA ASN A 31 12.23 16.10 -1.55
C ASN A 31 12.16 15.22 -2.80
N GLU A 32 13.29 15.01 -3.47
CA GLU A 32 13.38 14.13 -4.64
C GLU A 32 13.03 12.67 -4.26
N LYS A 33 13.61 12.17 -3.17
CA LYS A 33 13.34 10.80 -2.72
C LYS A 33 11.89 10.63 -2.26
N LEU A 34 11.33 11.63 -1.58
CA LEU A 34 9.92 11.62 -1.21
C LEU A 34 9.00 11.63 -2.43
N ALA A 35 9.30 12.45 -3.44
CA ALA A 35 8.52 12.50 -4.68
C ALA A 35 8.56 11.15 -5.42
N LYS A 36 9.72 10.49 -5.49
CA LYS A 36 9.84 9.13 -6.05
C LYS A 36 9.01 8.10 -5.27
N ALA A 37 9.03 8.16 -3.94
CA ALA A 37 8.20 7.27 -3.11
C ALA A 37 6.70 7.48 -3.35
N LEU A 38 6.25 8.72 -3.45
CA LEU A 38 4.85 9.02 -3.78
C LEU A 38 4.49 8.51 -5.19
N ALA A 39 5.38 8.66 -6.17
CA ALA A 39 5.18 8.11 -7.51
C ALA A 39 5.07 6.57 -7.48
N ILE A 40 5.94 5.87 -6.75
CA ILE A 40 5.85 4.42 -6.54
C ILE A 40 4.47 4.05 -5.98
N SER A 41 4.03 4.73 -4.92
CA SER A 41 2.74 4.46 -4.30
C SER A 41 1.58 4.59 -5.28
N HIS A 42 1.52 5.68 -6.04
CA HIS A 42 0.44 5.90 -7.01
C HIS A 42 0.49 4.92 -8.18
N LEU A 43 1.67 4.58 -8.69
CA LEU A 43 1.84 3.63 -9.79
C LEU A 43 1.45 2.20 -9.37
N VAL A 44 1.89 1.74 -8.21
CA VAL A 44 1.50 0.42 -7.67
C VAL A 44 -0.01 0.38 -7.37
N THR A 45 -0.57 1.46 -6.80
CA THR A 45 -2.03 1.57 -6.60
C THR A 45 -2.77 1.44 -7.93
N ALA A 46 -2.32 2.14 -8.98
CA ALA A 46 -2.92 2.06 -10.31
C ALA A 46 -2.80 0.67 -10.92
N TYR A 47 -1.65 0.03 -10.76
CA TYR A 47 -1.41 -1.34 -11.23
C TYR A 47 -2.41 -2.32 -10.61
N VAL A 48 -2.56 -2.33 -9.28
CA VAL A 48 -3.53 -3.18 -8.59
C VAL A 48 -4.96 -2.85 -9.03
N LYS A 49 -5.28 -1.57 -9.23
CA LYS A 49 -6.62 -1.14 -9.69
C LYS A 49 -6.96 -1.62 -11.10
N ASN A 50 -5.99 -1.88 -11.96
CA ASN A 50 -6.25 -2.47 -13.28
C ASN A 50 -6.84 -3.88 -13.18
N TYR A 51 -6.49 -4.64 -12.14
CA TYR A 51 -7.02 -5.99 -11.91
C TYR A 51 -8.31 -5.99 -11.10
N THR A 52 -8.41 -5.15 -10.07
CA THR A 52 -9.60 -5.10 -9.21
C THR A 52 -10.75 -4.27 -9.82
N GLY A 53 -10.47 -3.44 -10.82
CA GLY A 53 -11.45 -2.54 -11.44
C GLY A 53 -11.74 -1.29 -10.62
N ARG A 54 -12.51 -0.35 -11.21
CA ARG A 54 -12.87 0.93 -10.54
C ARG A 54 -13.79 0.71 -9.34
N LEU A 55 -14.79 -0.16 -9.52
CA LEU A 55 -15.70 -0.62 -8.47
C LEU A 55 -15.45 -2.10 -8.26
N SER A 56 -15.11 -2.49 -7.06
CA SER A 56 -14.86 -3.88 -6.71
C SER A 56 -15.45 -4.22 -5.34
N ALA A 57 -15.74 -5.50 -5.12
CA ALA A 57 -16.13 -6.00 -3.80
C ALA A 57 -15.00 -5.85 -2.78
N VAL A 58 -13.75 -5.78 -3.25
CA VAL A 58 -12.57 -5.57 -2.42
C VAL A 58 -12.36 -4.07 -2.19
N CYS A 59 -12.04 -3.70 -0.96
CA CYS A 59 -11.82 -2.30 -0.58
C CYS A 59 -10.57 -1.72 -1.27
N GLY A 60 -10.78 -0.83 -2.26
CA GLY A 60 -9.67 -0.22 -2.98
C GLY A 60 -8.72 0.61 -2.10
N CYS A 61 -9.25 1.26 -1.06
CA CYS A 61 -8.44 1.99 -0.09
C CYS A 61 -7.61 1.04 0.79
N GLY A 62 -8.25 -0.04 1.26
CA GLY A 62 -7.63 -1.01 2.16
C GLY A 62 -6.67 -1.97 1.45
N VAL A 63 -6.90 -2.26 0.16
CA VAL A 63 -6.08 -3.22 -0.59
C VAL A 63 -5.16 -2.52 -1.57
N ALA A 64 -5.70 -1.87 -2.61
CA ALA A 64 -4.85 -1.30 -3.67
C ALA A 64 -3.97 -0.15 -3.17
N ALA A 65 -4.56 0.84 -2.45
CA ALA A 65 -3.81 2.00 -2.01
C ALA A 65 -2.83 1.67 -0.86
N SER A 66 -3.17 0.71 0.01
CA SER A 66 -2.23 0.24 1.03
C SER A 66 -1.04 -0.52 0.43
N THR A 67 -1.26 -1.31 -0.62
CA THR A 67 -0.18 -1.96 -1.36
C THR A 67 0.79 -0.93 -1.94
N GLY A 68 0.25 0.14 -2.54
CA GLY A 68 1.06 1.25 -3.01
C GLY A 68 1.87 1.92 -1.90
N ALA A 69 1.24 2.25 -0.79
CA ALA A 69 1.92 2.84 0.37
C ALA A 69 3.00 1.89 0.95
N THR A 70 2.69 0.59 1.02
CA THR A 70 3.63 -0.44 1.49
C THR A 70 4.89 -0.48 0.64
N ALA A 71 4.74 -0.54 -0.69
CA ALA A 71 5.84 -0.55 -1.65
C ALA A 71 6.73 0.69 -1.48
N ALA A 72 6.12 1.87 -1.38
CA ALA A 72 6.82 3.13 -1.21
C ALA A 72 7.60 3.21 0.11
N ILE A 73 6.99 2.80 1.22
CA ILE A 73 7.63 2.81 2.54
C ILE A 73 8.77 1.79 2.58
N ALA A 74 8.59 0.57 2.06
CA ALA A 74 9.64 -0.43 1.98
C ALA A 74 10.83 0.06 1.14
N TRP A 75 10.56 0.75 0.02
CA TRP A 75 11.60 1.37 -0.78
C TRP A 75 12.33 2.50 -0.04
N LEU A 76 11.62 3.35 0.69
CA LEU A 76 12.25 4.38 1.53
C LEU A 76 13.14 3.79 2.62
N MET A 77 12.75 2.65 3.18
CA MET A 77 13.48 1.97 4.26
C MET A 77 14.75 1.29 3.80
N SER A 78 14.78 0.73 2.58
CA SER A 78 15.85 -0.18 2.16
C SER A 78 16.47 0.17 0.80
N GLY A 79 15.71 0.73 -0.13
CA GLY A 79 16.13 0.89 -1.53
C GLY A 79 16.23 -0.42 -2.31
N ASP A 80 15.92 -1.56 -1.69
CA ASP A 80 16.07 -2.91 -2.26
C ASP A 80 14.74 -3.40 -2.81
N ILE A 81 14.72 -3.77 -4.10
CA ILE A 81 13.51 -4.24 -4.78
C ILE A 81 12.95 -5.53 -4.16
N LYS A 82 13.81 -6.45 -3.71
CA LYS A 82 13.38 -7.69 -3.04
C LYS A 82 12.65 -7.43 -1.74
N LYS A 83 13.04 -6.38 -1.02
CA LYS A 83 12.33 -5.94 0.20
C LYS A 83 10.98 -5.32 -0.15
N VAL A 84 10.90 -4.61 -1.26
CA VAL A 84 9.62 -4.07 -1.76
C VAL A 84 8.68 -5.19 -2.17
N GLU A 85 9.16 -6.18 -2.92
CA GLU A 85 8.39 -7.38 -3.30
C GLU A 85 7.85 -8.10 -2.07
N GLY A 86 8.72 -8.45 -1.11
CA GLY A 86 8.30 -9.10 0.13
C GLY A 86 7.30 -8.28 0.94
N ALA A 87 7.41 -6.96 0.95
CA ALA A 87 6.44 -6.10 1.63
C ALA A 87 5.07 -6.13 0.94
N ILE A 88 5.03 -6.16 -0.40
CA ILE A 88 3.80 -6.32 -1.19
C ILE A 88 3.16 -7.68 -0.91
N GLU A 89 3.93 -8.76 -0.90
CA GLU A 89 3.43 -10.10 -0.55
C GLU A 89 2.80 -10.12 0.85
N HIS A 90 3.43 -9.47 1.83
CA HIS A 90 2.90 -9.35 3.19
C HIS A 90 1.57 -8.63 3.25
N ILE A 91 1.44 -7.46 2.61
CA ILE A 91 0.20 -6.69 2.66
C ILE A 91 -0.93 -7.41 1.94
N VAL A 92 -0.62 -8.08 0.81
CA VAL A 92 -1.60 -8.89 0.07
C VAL A 92 -2.07 -10.06 0.92
N ALA A 93 -1.16 -10.82 1.53
CA ALA A 93 -1.51 -11.93 2.41
C ALA A 93 -2.38 -11.51 3.60
N SER A 94 -2.22 -10.28 4.09
CA SER A 94 -2.91 -9.82 5.31
C SER A 94 -4.24 -9.08 5.06
N LEU A 95 -4.35 -8.28 3.99
CA LEU A 95 -5.49 -7.37 3.79
C LEU A 95 -6.34 -7.62 2.55
N SER A 96 -6.01 -8.59 1.71
CA SER A 96 -6.75 -8.85 0.46
C SER A 96 -8.24 -9.16 0.67
N GLY A 97 -8.61 -9.68 1.84
CA GLY A 97 -9.99 -9.98 2.21
C GLY A 97 -10.82 -8.79 2.71
N MET A 98 -10.30 -7.58 2.71
CA MET A 98 -11.05 -6.42 3.18
C MET A 98 -12.16 -6.05 2.19
N ILE A 99 -13.42 -6.24 2.59
CA ILE A 99 -14.59 -5.97 1.76
C ILE A 99 -14.91 -4.47 1.72
N CYS A 100 -15.33 -3.99 0.55
CA CYS A 100 -15.85 -2.64 0.37
C CYS A 100 -17.39 -2.64 0.58
N ASP A 101 -17.85 -1.85 1.53
CA ASP A 101 -19.27 -1.63 1.84
C ASP A 101 -19.75 -0.23 1.44
N GLY A 102 -18.99 0.44 0.55
CA GLY A 102 -19.25 1.80 0.08
C GLY A 102 -18.64 2.88 0.99
N ALA A 103 -18.67 4.13 0.52
CA ALA A 103 -18.10 5.26 1.24
C ALA A 103 -18.95 5.63 2.45
N LYS A 104 -18.49 5.30 3.65
CA LYS A 104 -19.16 5.54 4.93
C LYS A 104 -18.13 5.98 5.99
N SER A 105 -18.62 6.42 7.15
CA SER A 105 -17.76 6.79 8.30
C SER A 105 -16.80 5.66 8.71
N GLY A 106 -17.24 4.39 8.60
CA GLY A 106 -16.39 3.23 8.85
C GLY A 106 -15.14 3.13 7.95
N CYS A 107 -15.10 3.82 6.81
CA CYS A 107 -13.91 3.88 5.97
C CYS A 107 -12.70 4.47 6.71
N ALA A 108 -12.90 5.40 7.64
CA ALA A 108 -11.82 5.97 8.44
C ALA A 108 -11.05 4.87 9.21
N VAL A 109 -11.78 3.91 9.79
CA VAL A 109 -11.17 2.76 10.49
C VAL A 109 -10.43 1.84 9.52
N LYS A 110 -11.00 1.58 8.34
CA LYS A 110 -10.33 0.79 7.29
C LYS A 110 -9.02 1.44 6.83
N LEU A 111 -9.03 2.77 6.65
CA LEU A 111 -7.83 3.50 6.26
C LEU A 111 -6.74 3.45 7.35
N ALA A 112 -7.13 3.57 8.62
CA ALA A 112 -6.20 3.45 9.74
C ALA A 112 -5.57 2.06 9.82
N SER A 113 -6.39 1.00 9.68
CA SER A 113 -5.91 -0.39 9.63
C SER A 113 -4.97 -0.62 8.46
N ALA A 114 -5.33 -0.11 7.28
CA ALA A 114 -4.52 -0.21 6.07
C ALA A 114 -3.17 0.50 6.20
N ALA A 115 -3.14 1.70 6.79
CA ALA A 115 -1.92 2.44 7.05
C ALA A 115 -1.00 1.70 8.03
N SER A 116 -1.56 1.14 9.11
CA SER A 116 -0.82 0.33 10.08
C SER A 116 -0.23 -0.91 9.42
N ALA A 117 -1.03 -1.66 8.66
CA ALA A 117 -0.58 -2.85 7.96
C ALA A 117 0.52 -2.54 6.93
N ALA A 118 0.42 -1.41 6.22
CA ALA A 118 1.43 -0.98 5.26
C ALA A 118 2.81 -0.80 5.91
N VAL A 119 2.85 -0.10 7.06
CA VAL A 119 4.10 0.12 7.80
C VAL A 119 4.63 -1.20 8.37
N GLN A 120 3.77 -2.03 8.95
CA GLN A 120 4.16 -3.34 9.50
C GLN A 120 4.75 -4.25 8.43
N SER A 121 4.09 -4.36 7.26
CA SER A 121 4.56 -5.16 6.13
C SER A 121 5.94 -4.72 5.64
N ALA A 122 6.17 -3.41 5.55
CA ALA A 122 7.47 -2.87 5.17
C ALA A 122 8.57 -3.17 6.20
N ILE A 123 8.25 -3.09 7.50
CA ILE A 123 9.20 -3.41 8.59
C ILE A 123 9.57 -4.90 8.56
N ILE A 124 8.59 -5.78 8.44
CA ILE A 124 8.78 -7.24 8.43
C ILE A 124 9.65 -7.65 7.23
N ALA A 125 9.33 -7.14 6.03
CA ALA A 125 10.11 -7.41 4.83
C ALA A 125 11.55 -6.86 4.93
N LYS A 126 11.74 -5.67 5.55
CA LYS A 126 13.08 -5.14 5.82
C LYS A 126 13.93 -6.10 6.66
N GLN A 127 13.33 -6.80 7.61
CA GLN A 127 14.00 -7.81 8.44
C GLN A 127 14.33 -9.11 7.68
N GLY A 128 13.86 -9.26 6.45
CA GLY A 128 14.17 -10.40 5.58
C GLY A 128 13.16 -11.54 5.65
N PHE A 129 12.04 -11.35 6.32
CA PHE A 129 10.97 -12.31 6.28
C PHE A 129 10.12 -12.12 5.02
N HIS A 130 9.79 -13.19 4.33
CA HIS A 130 8.96 -13.23 3.13
C HIS A 130 7.85 -14.26 3.30
N VAL A 131 6.69 -14.00 2.72
CA VAL A 131 5.63 -15.01 2.60
C VAL A 131 6.09 -16.01 1.54
N PRO A 132 6.08 -17.33 1.82
CA PRO A 132 6.48 -18.31 0.82
C PRO A 132 5.60 -18.22 -0.44
N PRO A 133 6.17 -18.42 -1.65
CA PRO A 133 5.39 -18.52 -2.88
C PRO A 133 4.31 -19.60 -2.78
N LYS A 134 3.18 -19.41 -3.47
CA LYS A 134 2.02 -20.32 -3.46
C LYS A 134 1.41 -20.55 -2.07
N ASN A 135 1.54 -19.57 -1.19
CA ASN A 135 0.94 -19.61 0.14
C ASN A 135 -0.42 -18.91 0.13
N GLY A 136 -1.49 -19.70 0.06
CA GLY A 136 -2.85 -19.17 -0.02
C GLY A 136 -3.08 -18.39 -1.32
N ILE A 137 -3.36 -17.08 -1.19
CA ILE A 137 -3.58 -16.18 -2.33
C ILE A 137 -2.30 -15.55 -2.89
N VAL A 138 -1.16 -15.76 -2.23
CA VAL A 138 0.13 -15.25 -2.71
C VAL A 138 0.61 -16.14 -3.85
N GLY A 139 0.85 -15.53 -5.01
CA GLY A 139 1.31 -16.22 -6.21
C GLY A 139 2.78 -16.64 -6.18
N ASP A 140 3.29 -17.10 -7.32
CA ASP A 140 4.73 -17.42 -7.47
C ASP A 140 5.61 -16.17 -7.55
N LYS A 141 5.05 -15.08 -8.03
CA LYS A 141 5.72 -13.80 -8.23
C LYS A 141 4.81 -12.67 -7.74
N VAL A 142 5.41 -11.57 -7.38
CA VAL A 142 4.70 -10.40 -6.84
C VAL A 142 3.66 -9.82 -7.83
N GLU A 143 3.82 -10.04 -9.14
CA GLU A 143 2.87 -9.59 -10.15
C GLU A 143 1.62 -10.48 -10.27
N GLN A 144 1.57 -11.64 -9.66
CA GLN A 144 0.46 -12.61 -9.66
C GLN A 144 -0.44 -12.46 -8.45
#